data_f9503ea7d5126090a006de82260a801a
#
_entry.id   f9503ea7d5126090a006de82260a801a
#
_cell.length_a   1.000
_cell.length_b   1.000
_cell.length_c   1.000
_cell.angle_alpha   90.00
_cell.angle_beta   90.00
_cell.angle_gamma   90.00
#
_symmetry.space_group_name_H-M   'P 1'
#
loop_
_entity.id
_entity.type
_entity.pdbx_description
1 polymer ?
#
loop_
_entity_poly.entity_id
_entity_poly.type
_entity_poly.pdbx_seq_one_letter_code
_entity_poly.pdbx_strand_id
1 'polypeptide(L)'
;MRTAVGERRQVLLSDGTFVQLNTDSAVGVDLGARRLTLLRGEVAIRVPDNLSLAVQVPYGQVALGGGGFNAGEVCLRLVDQACRVSVVTGLASLQPLRGPARVVQAGQQASLQVADVGPVTALDEWLLGWREGVLRLDDRPLGELLHELRRYRHGVLRWAPELERLRVTGTFRLDDTDRVLALLAASLPLQVQTRTRYWVSLAARKNHA
;
A
#
# COMPACT_ATOMS: atom_id res chain seq x y z
N MET A 1 2.26 16.59 4.93
CA MET A 1 1.92 16.32 3.52
C MET A 1 0.65 15.48 3.49
N ARG A 2 -0.19 15.65 2.44
CA ARG A 2 -1.46 14.90 2.31
C ARG A 2 -1.79 14.64 0.85
N THR A 3 -2.55 13.59 0.59
CA THR A 3 -3.18 13.25 -0.68
C THR A 3 -4.67 13.00 -0.49
N ALA A 4 -5.46 13.32 -1.51
CA ALA A 4 -6.87 12.96 -1.59
C ALA A 4 -7.05 11.49 -2.06
N VAL A 5 -8.29 10.99 -2.05
CA VAL A 5 -8.62 9.69 -2.64
C VAL A 5 -8.31 9.72 -4.15
N GLY A 6 -7.59 8.73 -4.65
CA GLY A 6 -7.13 8.63 -6.03
C GLY A 6 -5.86 9.44 -6.33
N GLU A 7 -5.47 10.37 -5.47
CA GLU A 7 -4.25 11.17 -5.65
C GLU A 7 -3.01 10.40 -5.18
N ARG A 8 -1.90 10.58 -5.90
CA ARG A 8 -0.56 10.17 -5.50
C ARG A 8 0.38 11.36 -5.62
N ARG A 9 1.33 11.48 -4.70
CA ARG A 9 2.24 12.62 -4.65
C ARG A 9 3.65 12.18 -4.32
N GLN A 10 4.62 12.75 -5.02
CA GLN A 10 6.05 12.56 -4.77
C GLN A 10 6.65 13.87 -4.24
N VAL A 11 7.50 13.76 -3.24
CA VAL A 11 8.17 14.90 -2.61
C VAL A 11 9.61 14.51 -2.32
N LEU A 12 10.54 15.34 -2.76
CA LEU A 12 11.94 15.28 -2.34
C LEU A 12 12.13 16.29 -1.20
N LEU A 13 12.52 15.80 -0.03
CA LEU A 13 12.80 16.64 1.12
C LEU A 13 14.19 17.27 1.02
N SER A 14 14.46 18.34 1.78
CA SER A 14 15.72 19.07 1.72
C SER A 14 16.93 18.27 2.19
N ASP A 15 16.74 17.20 2.94
CA ASP A 15 17.78 16.25 3.35
C ASP A 15 18.05 15.13 2.33
N GLY A 16 17.37 15.16 1.18
CA GLY A 16 17.46 14.15 0.13
C GLY A 16 16.54 12.93 0.33
N THR A 17 15.76 12.87 1.42
CA THR A 17 14.77 11.82 1.61
C THR A 17 13.66 11.96 0.56
N PHE A 18 13.39 10.88 -0.18
CA PHE A 18 12.31 10.83 -1.15
C PHE A 18 11.09 10.18 -0.52
N VAL A 19 9.96 10.87 -0.58
CA VAL A 19 8.68 10.44 0.02
C VAL A 19 7.62 10.40 -1.06
N GLN A 20 6.99 9.26 -1.24
CA GLN A 20 5.87 9.08 -2.14
C GLN A 20 4.62 8.68 -1.35
N LEU A 21 3.60 9.53 -1.39
CA LEU A 21 2.31 9.28 -0.75
C LEU A 21 1.38 8.58 -1.74
N ASN A 22 0.71 7.55 -1.27
CA ASN A 22 -0.35 6.87 -2.01
C ASN A 22 -1.70 7.59 -1.78
N THR A 23 -2.76 7.03 -2.34
CA THR A 23 -4.14 7.51 -2.18
C THR A 23 -4.51 7.70 -0.70
N ASP A 24 -5.26 8.78 -0.39
CA ASP A 24 -5.83 9.09 0.93
C ASP A 24 -4.81 8.98 2.08
N SER A 25 -3.65 9.58 1.91
CA SER A 25 -2.53 9.47 2.85
C SER A 25 -2.20 10.79 3.52
N ALA A 26 -1.70 10.71 4.75
CA ALA A 26 -1.25 11.87 5.51
C ALA A 26 0.05 11.57 6.26
N VAL A 27 1.07 12.40 6.05
CA VAL A 27 2.40 12.29 6.66
C VAL A 27 2.79 13.63 7.28
N GLY A 28 3.11 13.62 8.58
CA GLY A 28 3.81 14.70 9.27
C GLY A 28 5.31 14.64 8.98
N VAL A 29 5.96 15.78 8.93
CA VAL A 29 7.40 15.90 8.64
C VAL A 29 8.04 16.78 9.70
N ASP A 30 9.06 16.27 10.36
CA ASP A 30 9.93 16.99 11.28
C ASP A 30 11.39 16.68 10.92
N LEU A 31 11.97 17.53 10.06
CA LEU A 31 13.35 17.35 9.59
C LEU A 31 14.37 17.65 10.70
N GLY A 32 14.05 18.53 11.63
CA GLY A 32 14.93 18.83 12.77
C GLY A 32 15.12 17.60 13.67
N ALA A 33 14.05 16.85 13.90
CA ALA A 33 14.10 15.59 14.64
C ALA A 33 14.41 14.36 13.76
N ARG A 34 14.61 14.51 12.45
CA ARG A 34 14.73 13.43 11.48
C ARG A 34 13.62 12.40 11.62
N ARG A 35 12.39 12.90 11.68
CA ARG A 35 11.19 12.10 11.93
C ARG A 35 10.10 12.37 10.92
N LEU A 36 9.51 11.30 10.41
CA LEU A 36 8.23 11.33 9.72
C LEU A 36 7.16 10.69 10.63
N THR A 37 5.90 11.07 10.44
CA THR A 37 4.78 10.47 11.17
C THR A 37 3.72 10.08 10.14
N LEU A 38 3.50 8.78 9.94
CA LEU A 38 2.41 8.28 9.11
C LEU A 38 1.11 8.29 9.93
N LEU A 39 0.22 9.21 9.60
CA LEU A 39 -1.05 9.42 10.29
C LEU A 39 -2.18 8.61 9.66
N ARG A 40 -2.15 8.41 8.34
CA ARG A 40 -3.17 7.68 7.56
C ARG A 40 -2.59 7.24 6.23
N GLY A 41 -3.13 6.12 5.71
CA GLY A 41 -2.88 5.66 4.36
C GLY A 41 -1.58 4.87 4.19
N GLU A 42 -0.85 5.20 3.14
CA GLU A 42 0.32 4.45 2.69
C GLU A 42 1.39 5.37 2.10
N VAL A 43 2.64 5.10 2.43
CA VAL A 43 3.79 5.88 2.01
C VAL A 43 4.96 4.98 1.63
N ALA A 44 5.66 5.32 0.57
CA ALA A 44 6.99 4.81 0.27
C ALA A 44 8.02 5.88 0.65
N ILE A 45 9.08 5.46 1.31
CA ILE A 45 10.15 6.33 1.79
C ILE A 45 11.47 5.72 1.37
N ARG A 46 12.27 6.51 0.66
CA ARG A 46 13.66 6.18 0.33
C ARG A 46 14.58 7.18 1.01
N VAL A 47 15.47 6.65 1.86
CA VAL A 47 16.43 7.43 2.63
C VAL A 47 17.79 7.33 1.93
N PRO A 48 18.51 8.46 1.71
CA PRO A 48 19.86 8.45 1.16
C PRO A 48 20.85 7.68 2.06
N ASP A 49 21.97 7.27 1.47
CA ASP A 49 23.10 6.73 2.23
C ASP A 49 23.55 7.72 3.31
N ASN A 50 23.99 7.20 4.45
CA ASN A 50 24.48 7.94 5.61
C ASN A 50 23.42 8.77 6.37
N LEU A 51 22.15 8.70 6.02
CA LEU A 51 21.08 9.28 6.81
C LEU A 51 20.36 8.22 7.64
N SER A 52 19.93 8.62 8.83
CA SER A 52 18.99 7.87 9.64
C SER A 52 17.66 8.61 9.70
N LEU A 53 16.57 7.88 9.61
CA LEU A 53 15.22 8.41 9.67
C LEU A 53 14.35 7.53 10.56
N ALA A 54 13.59 8.14 11.45
CA ALA A 54 12.55 7.46 12.20
C ALA A 54 11.17 7.74 11.59
N VAL A 55 10.39 6.71 11.37
CA VAL A 55 8.99 6.85 10.96
C VAL A 55 8.09 6.39 12.09
N GLN A 56 7.40 7.36 12.69
CA GLN A 56 6.41 7.08 13.73
C GLN A 56 5.11 6.62 13.09
N VAL A 57 4.54 5.57 13.64
CA VAL A 57 3.21 5.06 13.28
C VAL A 57 2.38 4.84 14.56
N PRO A 58 1.05 4.69 14.50
CA PRO A 58 0.23 4.50 15.70
C PRO A 58 0.60 3.28 16.56
N TYR A 59 1.31 2.33 15.99
CA TYR A 59 1.66 1.04 16.62
C TYR A 59 3.09 0.95 17.12
N GLY A 60 3.93 1.95 16.82
CA GLY A 60 5.34 1.95 17.15
C GLY A 60 6.17 2.84 16.24
N GLN A 61 7.41 2.46 16.03
CA GLN A 61 8.38 3.19 15.23
C GLN A 61 9.08 2.27 14.24
N VAL A 62 9.34 2.77 13.04
CA VAL A 62 10.19 2.13 12.03
C VAL A 62 11.44 2.99 11.85
N ALA A 63 12.61 2.44 12.16
CA ALA A 63 13.89 3.11 11.97
C ALA A 63 14.58 2.62 10.69
N LEU A 64 15.05 3.56 9.87
CA LEU A 64 15.74 3.36 8.60
C LEU A 64 17.11 4.01 8.65
N GLY A 65 18.11 3.36 8.07
CA GLY A 65 19.49 3.87 8.07
C GLY A 65 20.10 3.96 9.47
N GLY A 66 21.34 4.49 9.57
CA GLY A 66 22.07 4.58 10.82
C GLY A 66 22.64 3.25 11.30
N GLY A 67 23.58 3.28 12.28
CA GLY A 67 24.11 2.08 12.93
C GLY A 67 24.83 1.07 12.01
N GLY A 68 25.33 1.53 10.85
CA GLY A 68 25.95 0.64 9.85
C GLY A 68 24.99 0.06 8.81
N PHE A 69 23.73 0.47 8.84
CA PHE A 69 22.76 0.10 7.81
C PHE A 69 22.88 1.07 6.60
N ASN A 70 22.94 0.50 5.40
CA ASN A 70 22.89 1.25 4.16
C ASN A 70 21.51 1.89 3.98
N ALA A 71 21.44 2.92 3.13
CA ALA A 71 20.18 3.50 2.69
C ALA A 71 19.15 2.44 2.31
N GLY A 72 17.92 2.72 2.62
CA GLY A 72 16.84 1.78 2.39
C GLY A 72 15.61 2.44 1.78
N GLU A 73 14.83 1.63 1.09
CA GLU A 73 13.49 1.97 0.65
C GLU A 73 12.48 1.06 1.33
N VAL A 74 11.48 1.66 1.96
CA VAL A 74 10.38 0.95 2.60
C VAL A 74 9.04 1.48 2.16
N CYS A 75 8.04 0.61 2.15
CA CYS A 75 6.64 0.99 2.05
C CYS A 75 5.94 0.69 3.38
N LEU A 76 5.22 1.68 3.89
CA LEU A 76 4.47 1.62 5.15
C LEU A 76 3.00 1.82 4.83
N ARG A 77 2.15 0.89 5.24
CA ARG A 77 0.70 0.98 5.06
C ARG A 77 -0.02 0.72 6.37
N LEU A 78 -0.83 1.66 6.79
CA LEU A 78 -1.74 1.46 7.91
C LEU A 78 -2.91 0.59 7.46
N VAL A 79 -3.12 -0.54 8.14
CA VAL A 79 -4.18 -1.52 7.87
C VAL A 79 -4.77 -1.93 9.21
N ASP A 80 -6.06 -1.66 9.40
CA ASP A 80 -6.79 -1.97 10.64
C ASP A 80 -6.01 -1.61 11.91
N GLN A 81 -5.51 -2.61 12.65
CA GLN A 81 -4.77 -2.43 13.90
C GLN A 81 -3.27 -2.67 13.77
N ALA A 82 -2.72 -2.51 12.57
CA ALA A 82 -1.30 -2.73 12.30
C ALA A 82 -0.74 -1.75 11.26
N CYS A 83 0.57 -1.65 11.20
CA CYS A 83 1.28 -1.08 10.07
C CYS A 83 2.01 -2.19 9.32
N ARG A 84 1.63 -2.46 8.07
CA ARG A 84 2.42 -3.31 7.18
C ARG A 84 3.68 -2.55 6.79
N VAL A 85 4.82 -3.15 7.02
CA VAL A 85 6.15 -2.63 6.66
C VAL A 85 6.75 -3.57 5.63
N SER A 86 6.98 -3.07 4.43
CA SER A 86 7.59 -3.79 3.31
C SER A 86 8.95 -3.17 3.02
N VAL A 87 10.03 -3.93 3.16
CA VAL A 87 11.39 -3.46 2.92
C VAL A 87 11.81 -3.80 1.49
N VAL A 88 11.98 -2.78 0.67
CA VAL A 88 12.35 -2.93 -0.75
C VAL A 88 13.86 -3.06 -0.90
N THR A 89 14.60 -2.17 -0.22
CA THR A 89 16.06 -2.21 -0.16
C THR A 89 16.55 -1.89 1.26
N GLY A 90 17.74 -2.34 1.60
CA GLY A 90 18.35 -2.08 2.91
C GLY A 90 17.71 -2.87 4.05
N LEU A 91 17.62 -2.25 5.21
CA LEU A 91 17.11 -2.83 6.45
C LEU A 91 16.19 -1.84 7.15
N ALA A 92 15.19 -2.36 7.85
CA ALA A 92 14.33 -1.58 8.74
C ALA A 92 14.26 -2.24 10.13
N SER A 93 14.41 -1.43 11.18
CA SER A 93 14.17 -1.88 12.55
C SER A 93 12.76 -1.45 12.97
N LEU A 94 11.93 -2.42 13.29
CA LEU A 94 10.55 -2.23 13.72
C LEU A 94 10.48 -2.33 15.24
N GLN A 95 10.14 -1.23 15.90
CA GLN A 95 9.99 -1.15 17.36
C GLN A 95 8.51 -0.99 17.71
N PRO A 96 7.83 -2.01 18.24
CA PRO A 96 6.48 -1.88 18.78
C PRO A 96 6.43 -0.89 19.96
N LEU A 97 5.25 -0.36 20.27
CA LEU A 97 5.05 0.42 21.50
C LEU A 97 5.35 -0.40 22.76
N ARG A 98 5.06 -1.70 22.69
CA ARG A 98 5.39 -2.69 23.75
C ARG A 98 6.03 -3.90 23.08
N GLY A 99 7.09 -4.43 23.69
CA GLY A 99 7.77 -5.62 23.18
C GLY A 99 9.09 -5.34 22.45
N PRO A 100 9.76 -6.38 22.02
CA PRO A 100 11.11 -6.28 21.44
C PRO A 100 11.08 -5.76 20.00
N ALA A 101 12.15 -5.07 19.63
CA ALA A 101 12.37 -4.68 18.23
C ALA A 101 12.69 -5.91 17.38
N ARG A 102 12.33 -5.81 16.09
CA ARG A 102 12.69 -6.80 15.07
C ARG A 102 13.22 -6.12 13.83
N VAL A 103 14.28 -6.70 13.26
CA VAL A 103 14.85 -6.24 11.99
C VAL A 103 14.18 -7.00 10.84
N VAL A 104 13.81 -6.27 9.79
CA VAL A 104 13.27 -6.78 8.54
C VAL A 104 14.23 -6.37 7.43
N GLN A 105 14.57 -7.30 6.54
CA GLN A 105 15.56 -7.12 5.48
C GLN A 105 14.90 -6.85 4.13
N ALA A 106 15.69 -6.40 3.16
CA ALA A 106 15.27 -6.26 1.77
C ALA A 106 14.60 -7.55 1.25
N GLY A 107 13.49 -7.39 0.51
CA GLY A 107 12.70 -8.51 0.01
C GLY A 107 11.78 -9.15 1.06
N GLN A 108 11.64 -8.54 2.23
CA GLN A 108 10.79 -9.03 3.31
C GLN A 108 9.74 -8.00 3.74
N GLN A 109 8.72 -8.48 4.40
CA GLN A 109 7.68 -7.66 5.03
C GLN A 109 7.25 -8.25 6.37
N ALA A 110 6.72 -7.38 7.25
CA ALA A 110 6.12 -7.75 8.52
C ALA A 110 5.01 -6.77 8.89
N SER A 111 4.14 -7.17 9.82
CA SER A 111 3.11 -6.31 10.41
C SER A 111 3.58 -5.81 11.78
N LEU A 112 3.73 -4.50 11.92
CA LEU A 112 4.02 -3.86 13.21
C LEU A 112 2.72 -3.60 13.95
N GLN A 113 2.55 -4.22 15.10
CA GLN A 113 1.41 -4.07 16.00
C GLN A 113 1.86 -3.42 17.31
N VAL A 114 0.90 -3.09 18.19
CA VAL A 114 1.19 -2.42 19.48
C VAL A 114 2.11 -3.25 20.37
N ALA A 115 1.89 -4.58 20.42
CA ALA A 115 2.56 -5.48 21.36
C ALA A 115 3.72 -6.25 20.74
N ASP A 116 3.75 -6.41 19.43
CA ASP A 116 4.74 -7.23 18.75
C ASP A 116 4.95 -6.85 17.27
N VAL A 117 5.88 -7.55 16.65
CA VAL A 117 6.05 -7.60 15.19
C VAL A 117 5.67 -9.00 14.73
N GLY A 118 4.67 -9.08 13.89
CA GLY A 118 4.20 -10.33 13.31
C GLY A 118 5.28 -11.11 12.54
N PRO A 119 4.94 -12.26 11.99
CA PRO A 119 5.87 -13.06 11.20
C PRO A 119 6.50 -12.26 10.06
N VAL A 120 7.81 -12.43 9.87
CA VAL A 120 8.52 -11.91 8.71
C VAL A 120 8.28 -12.87 7.55
N THR A 121 7.75 -12.35 6.44
CA THR A 121 7.43 -13.10 5.23
C THR A 121 8.12 -12.49 4.03
N ALA A 122 8.13 -13.21 2.90
CA ALA A 122 8.58 -12.65 1.64
C ALA A 122 7.73 -11.43 1.25
N LEU A 123 8.35 -10.48 0.61
CA LEU A 123 7.71 -9.27 0.11
C LEU A 123 6.67 -9.62 -0.96
N ASP A 124 5.48 -9.08 -0.84
CA ASP A 124 4.43 -9.22 -1.84
C ASP A 124 4.51 -8.03 -2.83
N GLU A 125 5.30 -8.20 -3.88
CA GLU A 125 5.70 -7.12 -4.79
C GLU A 125 4.52 -6.46 -5.52
N TRP A 126 3.43 -7.20 -5.82
CA TRP A 126 2.31 -6.63 -6.54
C TRP A 126 1.66 -5.46 -5.77
N LEU A 127 1.69 -5.52 -4.43
CA LEU A 127 1.20 -4.45 -3.57
C LEU A 127 2.04 -3.17 -3.66
N LEU A 128 3.25 -3.24 -4.19
CA LEU A 128 4.16 -2.09 -4.33
C LEU A 128 4.01 -1.39 -5.68
N GLY A 129 3.28 -1.97 -6.62
CA GLY A 129 3.07 -1.44 -7.97
C GLY A 129 2.41 -0.06 -8.01
N TRP A 130 1.73 0.34 -6.94
CA TRP A 130 1.14 1.67 -6.82
C TRP A 130 2.17 2.81 -6.97
N ARG A 131 3.42 2.57 -6.63
CA ARG A 131 4.51 3.56 -6.80
C ARG A 131 4.69 3.97 -8.26
N GLU A 132 4.44 3.03 -9.18
CA GLU A 132 4.46 3.24 -10.62
C GLU A 132 3.08 3.55 -11.20
N GLY A 133 2.04 3.49 -10.37
CA GLY A 133 0.65 3.73 -10.78
C GLY A 133 -0.05 2.56 -11.41
N VAL A 134 0.50 1.36 -11.28
CA VAL A 134 -0.03 0.13 -11.85
C VAL A 134 0.00 -1.00 -10.82
N LEU A 135 -0.94 -1.93 -10.94
CA LEU A 135 -0.90 -3.20 -10.22
C LEU A 135 -0.69 -4.30 -11.26
N ARG A 136 0.34 -5.13 -11.04
CA ARG A 136 0.63 -6.30 -11.87
C ARG A 136 0.21 -7.54 -11.10
N LEU A 137 -0.77 -8.24 -11.62
CA LEU A 137 -1.29 -9.47 -11.04
C LEU A 137 -0.96 -10.64 -11.94
N ASP A 138 -0.52 -11.73 -11.33
CA ASP A 138 -0.32 -13.01 -11.99
C ASP A 138 -1.10 -14.08 -11.22
N ASP A 139 -2.12 -14.60 -11.84
CA ASP A 139 -3.04 -15.61 -11.30
C ASP A 139 -3.48 -15.32 -9.86
N ARG A 140 -3.96 -14.09 -9.59
CA ARG A 140 -4.43 -13.69 -8.27
C ARG A 140 -5.95 -13.64 -8.16
N PRO A 141 -6.52 -13.79 -6.93
CA PRO A 141 -7.93 -13.62 -6.70
C PRO A 141 -8.41 -12.22 -7.08
N LEU A 142 -9.52 -12.13 -7.81
CA LEU A 142 -10.13 -10.85 -8.20
C LEU A 142 -10.48 -9.99 -6.98
N GLY A 143 -10.89 -10.61 -5.87
CA GLY A 143 -11.17 -9.90 -4.62
C GLY A 143 -10.00 -9.03 -4.16
N GLU A 144 -8.76 -9.51 -4.26
CA GLU A 144 -7.57 -8.73 -3.89
C GLU A 144 -7.45 -7.46 -4.74
N LEU A 145 -7.64 -7.57 -6.06
CA LEU A 145 -7.62 -6.41 -6.96
C LEU A 145 -8.75 -5.42 -6.63
N LEU A 146 -9.97 -5.92 -6.41
CA LEU A 146 -11.12 -5.07 -6.09
C LEU A 146 -10.95 -4.34 -4.74
N HIS A 147 -10.37 -4.99 -3.74
CA HIS A 147 -10.01 -4.36 -2.47
C HIS A 147 -9.00 -3.23 -2.66
N GLU A 148 -7.99 -3.41 -3.52
CA GLU A 148 -7.04 -2.33 -3.84
C GLU A 148 -7.70 -1.21 -4.65
N LEU A 149 -8.44 -1.51 -5.72
CA LEU A 149 -9.11 -0.51 -6.56
C LEU A 149 -10.10 0.36 -5.75
N ARG A 150 -10.78 -0.23 -4.77
CA ARG A 150 -11.70 0.48 -3.87
C ARG A 150 -11.04 1.65 -3.16
N ARG A 151 -9.74 1.56 -2.86
CA ARG A 151 -8.98 2.64 -2.19
C ARG A 151 -8.83 3.90 -3.06
N TYR A 152 -8.83 3.74 -4.37
CA TYR A 152 -8.60 4.82 -5.34
C TYR A 152 -9.89 5.45 -5.85
N ARG A 153 -11.03 5.03 -5.33
CA ARG A 153 -12.34 5.52 -5.76
C ARG A 153 -13.07 6.29 -4.68
N HIS A 154 -13.66 7.40 -5.07
CA HIS A 154 -14.68 8.03 -4.24
C HIS A 154 -15.97 7.19 -4.29
N GLY A 155 -16.59 6.98 -3.14
CA GLY A 155 -17.85 6.26 -3.03
C GLY A 155 -17.71 4.78 -2.74
N VAL A 156 -18.66 4.00 -3.21
CA VAL A 156 -18.83 2.59 -2.85
C VAL A 156 -18.57 1.71 -4.05
N LEU A 157 -17.64 0.78 -3.91
CA LEU A 157 -17.43 -0.36 -4.79
C LEU A 157 -17.82 -1.63 -4.02
N ARG A 158 -18.83 -2.35 -4.52
CA ARG A 158 -19.29 -3.62 -3.98
C ARG A 158 -19.20 -4.72 -5.02
N TRP A 159 -19.08 -5.93 -4.59
CA TRP A 159 -19.12 -7.10 -5.47
C TRP A 159 -19.74 -8.29 -4.79
N ALA A 160 -20.27 -9.18 -5.60
CA ALA A 160 -20.84 -10.44 -5.13
C ALA A 160 -19.71 -11.37 -4.64
N PRO A 161 -19.89 -12.07 -3.51
CA PRO A 161 -18.83 -12.89 -2.90
C PRO A 161 -18.25 -13.97 -3.83
N GLU A 162 -19.06 -14.49 -4.75
CA GLU A 162 -18.63 -15.48 -5.74
C GLU A 162 -17.55 -14.97 -6.68
N LEU A 163 -17.45 -13.64 -6.88
CA LEU A 163 -16.44 -13.03 -7.74
C LEU A 163 -15.05 -12.99 -7.09
N GLU A 164 -14.95 -13.07 -5.78
CA GLU A 164 -13.68 -12.94 -5.05
C GLU A 164 -12.65 -13.98 -5.49
N ARG A 165 -13.10 -15.19 -5.81
CA ARG A 165 -12.24 -16.32 -6.15
C ARG A 165 -11.87 -16.39 -7.63
N LEU A 166 -12.46 -15.57 -8.49
CA LEU A 166 -12.08 -15.52 -9.90
C LEU A 166 -10.61 -15.12 -10.00
N ARG A 167 -9.90 -15.78 -10.91
CA ARG A 167 -8.46 -15.54 -11.10
C ARG A 167 -8.23 -14.47 -12.15
N VAL A 168 -7.28 -13.59 -11.89
CA VAL A 168 -6.95 -12.45 -12.75
C VAL A 168 -5.45 -12.40 -13.00
N THR A 169 -5.09 -12.26 -14.26
CA THR A 169 -3.73 -11.92 -14.69
C THR A 169 -3.77 -10.66 -15.54
N GLY A 170 -2.90 -9.70 -15.28
CA GLY A 170 -2.84 -8.48 -16.07
C GLY A 170 -2.18 -7.32 -15.34
N THR A 171 -2.05 -6.21 -16.06
CA THR A 171 -1.56 -4.92 -15.55
C THR A 171 -2.69 -3.91 -15.53
N PHE A 172 -2.98 -3.37 -14.36
CA PHE A 172 -4.13 -2.51 -14.10
C PHE A 172 -3.67 -1.13 -13.65
N ARG A 173 -4.11 -0.09 -14.37
CA ARG A 173 -3.76 1.30 -14.07
C ARG A 173 -4.65 1.84 -12.93
N LEU A 174 -4.03 2.49 -11.96
CA LEU A 174 -4.72 3.03 -10.78
C LEU A 174 -5.35 4.41 -11.00
N ASP A 175 -4.96 5.10 -12.06
CA ASP A 175 -5.47 6.43 -12.42
C ASP A 175 -6.83 6.40 -13.13
N ASP A 176 -7.23 5.24 -13.69
CA ASP A 176 -8.52 5.05 -14.36
C ASP A 176 -9.17 3.74 -13.91
N THR A 177 -9.71 3.75 -12.72
CA THR A 177 -10.37 2.57 -12.12
C THR A 177 -11.65 2.18 -12.86
N ASP A 178 -12.36 3.11 -13.52
CA ASP A 178 -13.57 2.79 -14.30
C ASP A 178 -13.21 1.97 -15.54
N ARG A 179 -12.12 2.32 -16.21
CA ARG A 179 -11.59 1.54 -17.34
C ARG A 179 -11.15 0.15 -16.88
N VAL A 180 -10.52 0.03 -15.72
CA VAL A 180 -10.16 -1.28 -15.17
C VAL A 180 -11.40 -2.14 -14.96
N LEU A 181 -12.46 -1.61 -14.34
CA LEU A 181 -13.71 -2.34 -14.15
C LEU A 181 -14.37 -2.75 -15.47
N ALA A 182 -14.35 -1.88 -16.48
CA ALA A 182 -14.86 -2.20 -17.82
C ALA A 182 -14.07 -3.34 -18.48
N LEU A 183 -12.73 -3.34 -18.37
CA LEU A 183 -11.87 -4.43 -18.88
C LEU A 183 -12.16 -5.75 -18.17
N LEU A 184 -12.33 -5.74 -16.86
CA LEU A 184 -12.70 -6.93 -16.09
C LEU A 184 -14.05 -7.49 -16.56
N ALA A 185 -15.05 -6.63 -16.81
CA ALA A 185 -16.35 -7.06 -17.32
C ALA A 185 -16.31 -7.61 -18.75
N ALA A 186 -15.34 -7.17 -19.56
CA ALA A 186 -15.12 -7.71 -20.91
C ALA A 186 -14.42 -9.08 -20.91
N SER A 187 -13.55 -9.33 -19.90
CA SER A 187 -12.68 -10.49 -19.85
C SER A 187 -13.19 -11.63 -18.95
N LEU A 188 -14.04 -11.31 -17.98
CA LEU A 188 -14.53 -12.25 -16.97
C LEU A 188 -16.06 -12.39 -17.02
N PRO A 189 -16.64 -13.48 -16.51
CA PRO A 189 -18.08 -13.70 -16.46
C PRO A 189 -18.76 -12.83 -15.41
N LEU A 190 -18.56 -11.53 -15.47
CA LEU A 190 -19.13 -10.55 -14.56
C LEU A 190 -19.74 -9.38 -15.33
N GLN A 191 -20.60 -8.64 -14.65
CA GLN A 191 -21.19 -7.39 -15.13
C GLN A 191 -20.99 -6.26 -14.13
N VAL A 192 -20.71 -5.06 -14.62
CA VAL A 192 -20.61 -3.84 -13.82
C VAL A 192 -21.94 -3.10 -13.89
N GLN A 193 -22.49 -2.78 -12.73
CA GLN A 193 -23.73 -2.01 -12.59
C GLN A 193 -23.39 -0.68 -11.91
N THR A 194 -23.53 0.41 -12.62
CA THR A 194 -23.31 1.77 -12.13
C THR A 194 -24.66 2.40 -11.83
N ARG A 195 -24.98 2.62 -10.55
CA ARG A 195 -26.18 3.37 -10.14
C ARG A 195 -25.94 4.88 -10.18
N THR A 196 -24.76 5.29 -9.69
CA THR A 196 -24.27 6.66 -9.78
C THR A 196 -22.74 6.60 -9.95
N ARG A 197 -22.08 7.72 -10.27
CA ARG A 197 -20.62 7.78 -10.34
C ARG A 197 -19.94 7.36 -9.02
N TYR A 198 -20.66 7.38 -7.90
CA TYR A 198 -20.17 7.02 -6.57
C TYR A 198 -20.65 5.65 -6.09
N TRP A 199 -21.51 4.97 -6.87
CA TRP A 199 -22.04 3.67 -6.48
C TRP A 199 -21.93 2.68 -7.64
N VAL A 200 -20.95 1.81 -7.52
CA VAL A 200 -20.66 0.76 -8.50
C VAL A 200 -20.75 -0.61 -7.83
N SER A 201 -21.40 -1.56 -8.47
CA SER A 201 -21.46 -2.95 -8.03
C SER A 201 -21.12 -3.92 -9.15
N LEU A 202 -20.44 -5.02 -8.78
CA LEU A 202 -20.13 -6.12 -9.68
C LEU A 202 -20.96 -7.35 -9.28
N ALA A 203 -21.52 -8.02 -10.25
CA ALA A 203 -22.25 -9.27 -10.08
C ALA A 203 -21.82 -10.29 -11.14
N ALA A 204 -22.00 -11.57 -10.87
CA ALA A 204 -21.80 -12.58 -11.89
C ALA A 204 -22.75 -12.35 -13.07
N ARG A 205 -22.26 -12.53 -14.29
CA ARG A 205 -23.09 -12.49 -15.51
C ARG A 205 -23.98 -13.73 -15.50
N LYS A 206 -25.29 -13.54 -15.46
CA LYS A 206 -26.23 -14.67 -15.64
C LYS A 206 -26.10 -15.14 -17.09
N ASN A 207 -25.62 -16.37 -17.29
CA ASN A 207 -25.80 -17.03 -18.57
C ASN A 207 -27.29 -17.30 -18.73
N HIS A 208 -27.96 -16.57 -19.63
CA HIS A 208 -29.25 -17.04 -20.12
C HIS A 208 -28.96 -18.26 -20.99
N ALA A 209 -29.29 -19.44 -20.45
CA ALA A 209 -29.37 -20.66 -21.23
C ALA A 209 -30.53 -20.59 -22.24
#